data_6a4feee08ecea596c6d541d29792a221
#
_entry.id   6a4feee08ecea596c6d541d29792a221
#
_cell.length_a   1.000
_cell.length_b   1.000
_cell.length_c   1.000
_cell.angle_alpha   90.00
_cell.angle_beta   90.00
_cell.angle_gamma   90.00
#
_symmetry.space_group_name_H-M   'P 1'
#
loop_
_entity.id
_entity.type
_entity.pdbx_description
1 polymer ?
#
loop_
_entity_poly.entity_id
_entity_poly.type
_entity_poly.pdbx_seq_one_letter_code
_entity_poly.pdbx_strand_id
1 'polypeptide(L)'
;MMKEDSRQWLNEQFGDDAETIAVVWEEYLRSTTEKIAEAKAALAAFDFPLLDRVAHTLKGNALMVGDQQSTTAGLALRDAAKASDPAAAEKAIASLEALDRENHA
;
A
#
# COMPACT_ATOMS: atom_id res chain seq x y z
N MET A 1 -3.65 -5.56 -12.57
CA MET A 1 -2.47 -5.95 -13.42
C MET A 1 -1.20 -5.39 -12.79
N MET A 2 -0.15 -6.20 -12.79
CA MET A 2 1.14 -5.75 -12.23
C MET A 2 1.73 -4.63 -13.08
N LYS A 3 2.06 -3.51 -12.44
CA LYS A 3 2.67 -2.36 -13.12
C LYS A 3 4.13 -2.62 -13.45
N GLU A 4 4.67 -1.84 -14.39
CA GLU A 4 6.01 -2.08 -14.94
C GLU A 4 7.12 -1.91 -13.89
N ASP A 5 7.04 -0.92 -13.01
CA ASP A 5 8.05 -0.73 -11.97
C ASP A 5 8.11 -1.92 -11.00
N SER A 6 6.97 -2.49 -10.63
CA SER A 6 6.91 -3.68 -9.79
C SER A 6 7.44 -4.91 -10.52
N ARG A 7 7.09 -5.07 -11.80
CA ARG A 7 7.59 -6.19 -12.62
C ARG A 7 9.10 -6.15 -12.71
N GLN A 8 9.66 -4.99 -12.99
CA GLN A 8 11.10 -4.82 -13.09
C GLN A 8 11.79 -5.11 -11.75
N TRP A 9 11.25 -4.56 -10.66
CA TRP A 9 11.78 -4.78 -9.32
C TRP A 9 11.77 -6.26 -8.95
N LEU A 10 10.64 -6.94 -9.16
CA LEU A 10 10.50 -8.35 -8.81
C LEU A 10 11.38 -9.25 -9.67
N ASN A 11 11.55 -8.92 -10.95
CA ASN A 11 12.48 -9.64 -11.82
C ASN A 11 13.92 -9.50 -11.34
N GLU A 12 14.31 -8.34 -10.87
CA GLU A 12 15.65 -8.11 -10.31
C GLU A 12 15.87 -8.91 -9.04
N GLN A 13 14.83 -9.06 -8.19
CA GLN A 13 14.93 -9.80 -6.93
C GLN A 13 14.87 -11.31 -7.10
N PHE A 14 14.03 -11.81 -8.00
CA PHE A 14 13.73 -13.23 -8.16
C PHE A 14 14.12 -13.80 -9.52
N GLY A 15 14.77 -13.01 -10.37
CA GLY A 15 15.12 -13.43 -11.71
C GLY A 15 13.88 -13.73 -12.55
N ASP A 16 13.93 -14.82 -13.31
CA ASP A 16 12.82 -15.21 -14.19
C ASP A 16 11.85 -16.21 -13.53
N ASP A 17 11.84 -16.29 -12.20
CA ASP A 17 10.96 -17.19 -11.47
C ASP A 17 9.54 -16.63 -11.43
N ALA A 18 8.79 -16.85 -12.52
CA ALA A 18 7.43 -16.34 -12.68
C ALA A 18 6.47 -16.83 -11.60
N GLU A 19 6.62 -18.05 -11.12
CA GLU A 19 5.75 -18.61 -10.08
C GLU A 19 5.94 -17.88 -8.75
N THR A 20 7.20 -17.66 -8.35
CA THR A 20 7.50 -16.93 -7.11
C THR A 20 7.01 -15.49 -7.21
N ILE A 21 7.24 -14.83 -8.35
CA ILE A 21 6.78 -13.45 -8.58
C ILE A 21 5.27 -13.36 -8.47
N ALA A 22 4.54 -14.31 -9.05
CA ALA A 22 3.08 -14.33 -8.99
C ALA A 22 2.59 -14.49 -7.54
N VAL A 23 3.20 -15.37 -6.76
CA VAL A 23 2.83 -15.58 -5.35
C VAL A 23 3.08 -14.32 -4.53
N VAL A 24 4.23 -13.68 -4.70
CA VAL A 24 4.59 -12.45 -3.97
C VAL A 24 3.61 -11.33 -4.33
N TRP A 25 3.28 -11.19 -5.62
CA TRP A 25 2.35 -10.16 -6.07
C TRP A 25 0.94 -10.38 -5.52
N GLU A 26 0.44 -11.62 -5.55
CA GLU A 26 -0.89 -11.97 -5.02
C GLU A 26 -0.98 -11.68 -3.53
N GLU A 27 0.07 -12.02 -2.77
CA GLU A 27 0.12 -11.73 -1.34
C GLU A 27 0.13 -10.21 -1.08
N TYR A 28 0.86 -9.46 -1.90
CA TYR A 28 0.84 -8.00 -1.83
C TYR A 28 -0.56 -7.44 -2.04
N LEU A 29 -1.27 -7.92 -3.07
CA LEU A 29 -2.63 -7.48 -3.37
C LEU A 29 -3.57 -7.78 -2.19
N ARG A 30 -3.52 -8.99 -1.66
CA ARG A 30 -4.37 -9.41 -0.54
C ARG A 30 -4.11 -8.56 0.70
N SER A 31 -2.86 -8.43 1.09
CA SER A 31 -2.47 -7.68 2.29
C SER A 31 -2.81 -6.20 2.15
N THR A 32 -2.58 -5.62 0.99
CA THR A 32 -2.87 -4.20 0.75
C THR A 32 -4.36 -3.90 0.88
N THR A 33 -5.22 -4.72 0.28
CA THR A 33 -6.67 -4.54 0.38
C THR A 33 -7.13 -4.61 1.83
N GLU A 34 -6.62 -5.59 2.59
CA GLU A 34 -6.95 -5.72 4.02
C GLU A 34 -6.49 -4.50 4.83
N LYS A 35 -5.27 -4.03 4.58
CA LYS A 35 -4.70 -2.90 5.32
C LYS A 35 -5.40 -1.59 4.99
N ILE A 36 -5.85 -1.41 3.77
CA ILE A 36 -6.65 -0.22 3.41
C ILE A 36 -7.96 -0.23 4.21
N ALA A 37 -8.62 -1.39 4.33
CA ALA A 37 -9.84 -1.50 5.14
C ALA A 37 -9.57 -1.16 6.62
N GLU A 38 -8.46 -1.64 7.18
CA GLU A 38 -8.04 -1.31 8.54
C GLU A 38 -7.76 0.20 8.70
N ALA A 39 -7.15 0.81 7.70
CA ALA A 39 -6.87 2.26 7.71
C ALA A 39 -8.17 3.06 7.73
N LYS A 40 -9.15 2.66 6.93
CA LYS A 40 -10.46 3.32 6.90
C LYS A 40 -11.15 3.22 8.27
N ALA A 41 -11.11 2.05 8.89
CA ALA A 41 -11.69 1.84 10.22
C ALA A 41 -10.98 2.67 11.29
N ALA A 42 -9.65 2.72 11.26
CA ALA A 42 -8.87 3.53 12.20
C ALA A 42 -9.19 5.01 12.06
N LEU A 43 -9.29 5.51 10.81
CA LEU A 43 -9.66 6.90 10.57
C LEU A 43 -11.07 7.22 11.06
N ALA A 44 -12.03 6.33 10.81
CA ALA A 44 -13.41 6.49 11.28
C ALA A 44 -13.49 6.60 12.80
N ALA A 45 -12.60 5.92 13.50
CA ALA A 45 -12.50 5.95 14.96
C ALA A 45 -11.59 7.07 15.48
N PHE A 46 -11.01 7.88 14.60
CA PHE A 46 -9.98 8.88 14.93
C PHE A 46 -8.82 8.29 15.74
N ASP A 47 -8.50 7.02 15.47
CA ASP A 47 -7.38 6.32 16.10
C ASP A 47 -6.11 6.54 15.27
N PHE A 48 -5.50 7.70 15.44
CA PHE A 48 -4.31 8.09 14.69
C PHE A 48 -3.08 7.24 14.98
N PRO A 49 -2.83 6.80 16.22
CA PRO A 49 -1.72 5.86 16.47
C PRO A 49 -1.88 4.53 15.69
N LEU A 50 -3.08 3.98 15.63
CA LEU A 50 -3.34 2.78 14.86
C LEU A 50 -3.19 3.07 13.36
N LEU A 51 -3.71 4.20 12.89
CA LEU A 51 -3.59 4.61 11.49
C LEU A 51 -2.12 4.74 11.07
N ASP A 52 -1.26 5.29 11.93
CA ASP A 52 0.18 5.38 11.67
C ASP A 52 0.80 4.00 11.48
N ARG A 53 0.46 3.04 12.35
CA ARG A 53 0.98 1.66 12.25
C ARG A 53 0.52 0.98 10.96
N VAL A 54 -0.75 1.14 10.60
CA VAL A 54 -1.30 0.56 9.37
C VAL A 54 -0.64 1.19 8.14
N ALA A 55 -0.46 2.51 8.15
CA ALA A 55 0.22 3.23 7.07
C ALA A 55 1.67 2.77 6.91
N HIS A 56 2.37 2.51 8.01
CA HIS A 56 3.73 1.98 7.98
C HIS A 56 3.77 0.61 7.28
N THR A 57 2.81 -0.26 7.59
CA THR A 57 2.70 -1.57 6.94
C THR A 57 2.40 -1.44 5.45
N LEU A 58 1.47 -0.56 5.08
CA LEU A 58 1.15 -0.29 3.67
C LEU A 58 2.38 0.18 2.89
N LYS A 59 3.12 1.13 3.45
CA LYS A 59 4.36 1.61 2.85
C LYS A 59 5.38 0.47 2.70
N GLY A 60 5.58 -0.32 3.76
CA GLY A 60 6.52 -1.43 3.74
C GLY A 60 6.17 -2.48 2.70
N ASN A 61 4.89 -2.85 2.59
CA ASN A 61 4.42 -3.79 1.58
C ASN A 61 4.72 -3.29 0.16
N ALA A 62 4.45 -2.01 -0.10
CA ALA A 62 4.69 -1.41 -1.40
C ALA A 62 6.18 -1.37 -1.76
N LEU A 63 7.04 -1.07 -0.78
CA LEU A 63 8.50 -1.11 -0.97
C LEU A 63 8.99 -2.50 -1.37
N MET A 64 8.41 -3.55 -0.78
CA MET A 64 8.82 -4.93 -1.04
C MET A 64 8.54 -5.39 -2.47
N VAL A 65 7.61 -4.74 -3.16
CA VAL A 65 7.26 -5.08 -4.55
C VAL A 65 7.60 -3.95 -5.53
N GLY A 66 8.33 -2.93 -5.09
CA GLY A 66 8.73 -1.83 -5.96
C GLY A 66 7.58 -0.98 -6.48
N ASP A 67 6.47 -0.92 -5.77
CA ASP A 67 5.31 -0.09 -6.13
C ASP A 67 5.51 1.33 -5.60
N GLN A 68 6.14 2.17 -6.41
CA GLN A 68 6.55 3.51 -6.00
C GLN A 68 5.38 4.43 -5.68
N GLN A 69 4.31 4.38 -6.45
CA GLN A 69 3.13 5.21 -6.22
C GLN A 69 2.46 4.86 -4.89
N SER A 70 2.31 3.58 -4.61
CA SER A 70 1.71 3.12 -3.35
C SER A 70 2.63 3.41 -2.15
N THR A 71 3.94 3.36 -2.33
CA THR A 71 4.90 3.76 -1.31
C THR A 71 4.71 5.24 -0.95
N THR A 72 4.62 6.10 -1.94
CA THR A 72 4.40 7.54 -1.75
C THR A 72 3.07 7.81 -1.04
N ALA A 73 2.00 7.14 -1.47
CA ALA A 73 0.69 7.30 -0.84
C ALA A 73 0.68 6.79 0.61
N GLY A 74 1.39 5.69 0.88
CA GLY A 74 1.56 5.17 2.25
C GLY A 74 2.30 6.14 3.15
N LEU A 75 3.35 6.79 2.64
CA LEU A 75 4.07 7.84 3.37
C LEU A 75 3.18 9.04 3.67
N ALA A 76 2.37 9.47 2.68
CA ALA A 76 1.43 10.57 2.88
C ALA A 76 0.40 10.24 3.97
N LEU A 77 -0.08 9.01 4.00
CA LEU A 77 -1.02 8.56 5.03
C LEU A 77 -0.35 8.56 6.42
N ARG A 78 0.89 8.11 6.49
CA ARG A 78 1.66 8.12 7.74
C ARG A 78 1.87 9.53 8.26
N ASP A 79 2.23 10.47 7.38
CA ASP A 79 2.41 11.87 7.75
C ASP A 79 1.09 12.48 8.25
N ALA A 80 -0.03 12.17 7.59
CA ALA A 80 -1.36 12.63 8.00
C ALA A 80 -1.73 12.07 9.40
N ALA A 81 -1.43 10.81 9.65
CA ALA A 81 -1.69 10.18 10.94
C ALA A 81 -0.88 10.85 12.05
N LYS A 82 0.39 11.13 11.82
CA LYS A 82 1.26 11.80 12.79
C LYS A 82 0.82 13.24 13.09
N ALA A 83 0.25 13.89 12.07
CA ALA A 83 -0.29 15.25 12.22
C ALA A 83 -1.72 15.26 12.77
N SER A 84 -2.33 14.09 12.97
CA SER A 84 -3.74 13.95 13.33
C SER A 84 -4.65 14.76 12.41
N ASP A 85 -4.39 14.66 11.10
CA ASP A 85 -5.09 15.40 10.04
C ASP A 85 -6.05 14.47 9.28
N PRO A 86 -7.36 14.48 9.62
CA PRO A 86 -8.32 13.58 8.99
C PRO A 86 -8.49 13.82 7.49
N ALA A 87 -8.48 15.09 7.05
CA ALA A 87 -8.68 15.42 5.64
C ALA A 87 -7.52 14.91 4.79
N ALA A 88 -6.28 15.10 5.24
CA ALA A 88 -5.10 14.57 4.56
C ALA A 88 -5.11 13.04 4.55
N ALA A 89 -5.55 12.42 5.66
CA ALA A 89 -5.66 10.96 5.74
C ALA A 89 -6.68 10.41 4.75
N GLU A 90 -7.86 11.04 4.65
CA GLU A 90 -8.87 10.64 3.67
C GLU A 90 -8.34 10.69 2.23
N LYS A 91 -7.61 11.75 1.91
CA LYS A 91 -7.02 11.91 0.58
C LYS A 91 -6.00 10.81 0.28
N ALA A 92 -5.13 10.51 1.25
CA ALA A 92 -4.12 9.46 1.08
C ALA A 92 -4.77 8.07 0.94
N ILE A 93 -5.81 7.77 1.71
CA ILE A 93 -6.56 6.52 1.61
C ILE A 93 -7.23 6.41 0.23
N ALA A 94 -7.83 7.50 -0.26
CA ALA A 94 -8.46 7.49 -1.58
C ALA A 94 -7.43 7.18 -2.68
N SER A 95 -6.22 7.74 -2.57
CA SER A 95 -5.13 7.43 -3.50
C SER A 95 -4.74 5.94 -3.44
N LEU A 96 -4.62 5.39 -2.23
CA LEU A 96 -4.30 3.97 -2.05
C LEU A 96 -5.39 3.07 -2.62
N GLU A 97 -6.66 3.41 -2.42
CA GLU A 97 -7.78 2.65 -2.98
C GLU A 97 -7.76 2.66 -4.51
N ALA A 98 -7.49 3.81 -5.12
CA ALA A 98 -7.42 3.92 -6.57
C ALA A 98 -6.28 3.06 -7.14
N LEU A 99 -5.10 3.12 -6.51
CA LEU A 99 -3.94 2.31 -6.90
C LEU A 99 -4.21 0.82 -6.72
N ASP A 100 -4.87 0.45 -5.63
CA ASP A 100 -5.24 -0.94 -5.35
C ASP A 100 -6.17 -1.49 -6.44
N ARG A 101 -7.17 -0.71 -6.85
CA ARG A 101 -8.06 -1.09 -7.95
C ARG A 101 -7.30 -1.29 -9.25
N GLU A 102 -6.36 -0.40 -9.58
CA GLU A 102 -5.52 -0.55 -10.77
C GLU A 102 -4.69 -1.82 -10.72
N ASN A 103 -4.14 -2.15 -9.56
CA ASN A 103 -3.31 -3.34 -9.39
C ASN A 103 -4.12 -4.64 -9.51
N HIS A 104 -5.41 -4.61 -9.18
CA HIS A 104 -6.31 -5.76 -9.33
C HIS A 104 -6.89 -5.93 -10.73
N ALA A 105 -6.79 -4.91 -11.56
CA ALA A 105 -7.39 -4.90 -12.90
C ALA A 105 -6.77 -5.94 -13.87
#